data_b92962584a1231a856d9261d5411c6d3
#
_entry.id   b92962584a1231a856d9261d5411c6d3
#
_cell.length_a   1.000
_cell.length_b   1.000
_cell.length_c   1.000
_cell.angle_alpha   90.00
_cell.angle_beta   90.00
_cell.angle_gamma   90.00
#
_symmetry.space_group_name_H-M   'P 1'
#
loop_
_entity.id
_entity.type
_entity.pdbx_description
1 polymer ?
#
loop_
_entity_poly.entity_id
_entity_poly.type
_entity_poly.pdbx_seq_one_letter_code
_entity_poly.pdbx_strand_id
1 'polypeptide(L)'
;MTCQYILAIDQGTTGTTAVILDVTNPTGYKVVSQTNLQIKQYYPKEDWVEHDLDDIWDSTLKAIRKSIEEATHLGQGFQKNKIIAIGITNQRETLCVFDRKSKKPLSKAIVWQCKRSQSICKSL
;
A
#
# COMPACT_ATOMS: atom_id res chain seq x y z
N MET A 1 0.27 0.32 31.89
CA MET A 1 0.17 1.11 30.64
C MET A 1 -0.78 0.42 29.68
N THR A 2 -1.64 1.15 29.01
CA THR A 2 -2.56 0.57 28.02
C THR A 2 -1.80 0.36 26.72
N CYS A 3 -1.79 -0.86 26.19
CA CYS A 3 -1.16 -1.15 24.89
C CYS A 3 -1.74 -0.25 23.79
N GLN A 4 -0.87 0.28 22.93
CA GLN A 4 -1.23 1.13 21.81
C GLN A 4 -0.46 0.67 20.57
N TYR A 5 -1.17 0.60 19.44
CA TYR A 5 -0.59 0.15 18.17
C TYR A 5 -0.86 1.15 17.05
N ILE A 6 0.02 1.15 16.06
CA ILE A 6 -0.16 1.87 14.79
C ILE A 6 -0.12 0.84 13.66
N LEU A 7 -1.04 0.97 12.71
CA LEU A 7 -0.96 0.29 11.43
C LEU A 7 -0.25 1.21 10.43
N ALA A 8 0.91 0.82 9.93
CA ALA A 8 1.61 1.51 8.86
C ALA A 8 1.45 0.75 7.55
N ILE A 9 1.11 1.46 6.47
CA ILE A 9 0.88 0.91 5.13
C ILE A 9 1.81 1.62 4.17
N ASP A 10 2.64 0.84 3.46
CA ASP A 10 3.45 1.31 2.34
C ASP A 10 2.95 0.63 1.06
N GLN A 11 2.19 1.39 0.25
CA GLN A 11 1.73 0.94 -1.05
C GLN A 11 2.78 1.33 -2.11
N GLY A 12 3.76 0.45 -2.32
CA GLY A 12 4.86 0.67 -3.25
C GLY A 12 4.56 0.24 -4.69
N THR A 13 5.53 0.45 -5.57
CA THR A 13 5.42 0.11 -7.01
C THR A 13 5.34 -1.40 -7.24
N THR A 14 6.04 -2.20 -6.46
CA THR A 14 6.12 -3.66 -6.63
C THR A 14 5.19 -4.43 -5.70
N GLY A 15 4.70 -3.81 -4.64
CA GLY A 15 3.85 -4.47 -3.65
C GLY A 15 3.40 -3.53 -2.55
N THR A 16 2.57 -4.06 -1.68
CA THR A 16 2.08 -3.36 -0.49
C THR A 16 2.62 -4.02 0.76
N THR A 17 3.21 -3.22 1.64
CA THR A 17 3.65 -3.65 2.97
C THR A 17 2.72 -3.10 4.04
N ALA A 18 2.24 -3.96 4.93
CA ALA A 18 1.50 -3.57 6.13
C ALA A 18 2.30 -3.98 7.37
N VAL A 19 2.43 -3.06 8.32
CA VAL A 19 3.20 -3.25 9.55
C VAL A 19 2.34 -2.87 10.75
N ILE A 20 2.32 -3.72 11.77
CA ILE A 20 1.77 -3.38 13.09
C ILE A 20 2.93 -2.99 14.00
N LEU A 21 2.88 -1.78 14.51
CA LEU A 21 3.85 -1.24 15.45
C LEU A 21 3.24 -1.15 16.84
N ASP A 22 3.93 -1.65 17.85
CA ASP A 22 3.65 -1.36 19.26
C ASP A 22 4.34 -0.05 19.62
N VAL A 23 3.55 0.94 20.02
CA VAL A 23 3.98 2.27 20.42
C VAL A 23 3.60 2.57 21.88
N THR A 24 3.39 1.54 22.68
CA THR A 24 3.07 1.66 24.11
C THR A 24 4.18 2.38 24.88
N ASN A 25 5.44 2.19 24.46
CA ASN A 25 6.56 2.92 25.04
C ASN A 25 6.75 4.26 24.30
N PRO A 26 6.63 5.42 24.97
CA PRO A 26 6.75 6.75 24.34
C PRO A 26 8.16 7.06 23.80
N THR A 27 9.17 6.29 24.19
CA THR A 27 10.57 6.49 23.76
C THR A 27 10.98 5.59 22.58
N GLY A 28 10.07 4.76 22.07
CA GLY A 28 10.41 3.86 20.97
C GLY A 28 9.22 3.04 20.49
N TYR A 29 9.47 2.21 19.50
CA TYR A 29 8.47 1.29 18.94
C TYR A 29 9.05 -0.11 18.79
N LYS A 30 8.16 -1.09 18.69
CA LYS A 30 8.49 -2.48 18.37
C LYS A 30 7.62 -2.95 17.21
N VAL A 31 8.22 -3.61 16.22
CA VAL A 31 7.47 -4.28 15.16
C VAL A 31 6.82 -5.53 15.74
N VAL A 32 5.49 -5.61 15.65
CA VAL A 32 4.70 -6.77 16.10
C VAL A 32 4.54 -7.76 14.95
N SER A 33 4.18 -7.27 13.78
CA SER A 33 4.06 -8.06 12.55
C SER A 33 4.36 -7.22 11.33
N GLN A 34 4.75 -7.88 10.23
CA GLN A 34 4.99 -7.23 8.94
C GLN A 34 4.64 -8.19 7.81
N THR A 35 3.79 -7.77 6.91
CA THR A 35 3.41 -8.52 5.71
C THR A 35 3.70 -7.69 4.47
N ASN A 36 4.34 -8.29 3.48
CA ASN A 36 4.49 -7.72 2.15
C ASN A 36 3.78 -8.60 1.11
N LEU A 37 2.98 -7.99 0.24
CA LEU A 37 2.31 -8.68 -0.86
C LEU A 37 2.63 -7.95 -2.17
N GLN A 38 3.09 -8.71 -3.15
CA GLN A 38 3.38 -8.18 -4.48
C GLN A 38 2.09 -7.85 -5.24
N ILE A 39 2.17 -6.84 -6.10
CA ILE A 39 1.11 -6.48 -7.06
C ILE A 39 1.57 -6.83 -8.48
N LYS A 40 0.60 -7.15 -9.32
CA LYS A 40 0.86 -7.48 -10.73
C LYS A 40 1.24 -6.24 -11.52
N GLN A 41 2.29 -6.38 -12.33
CA GLN A 41 2.72 -5.36 -13.28
C GLN A 41 2.13 -5.68 -14.66
N TYR A 42 1.69 -4.67 -15.40
CA TYR A 42 1.16 -4.81 -16.75
C TYR A 42 2.02 -4.04 -17.74
N TYR A 43 2.39 -4.70 -18.83
CA TYR A 43 3.24 -4.16 -19.90
C TYR A 43 2.51 -4.29 -21.25
N PRO A 44 1.48 -3.46 -21.53
CA PRO A 44 0.64 -3.63 -22.72
C PRO A 44 1.36 -3.31 -24.03
N LYS A 45 2.44 -2.53 -23.99
CA LYS A 45 3.32 -2.20 -25.12
C LYS A 45 4.75 -2.03 -24.61
N GLU A 46 5.71 -1.98 -25.52
CA GLU A 46 7.07 -1.60 -25.21
C GLU A 46 7.10 -0.24 -24.50
N ASP A 47 7.91 -0.12 -23.46
CA ASP A 47 8.04 1.08 -22.61
C ASP A 47 6.77 1.52 -21.84
N TRP A 48 5.69 0.72 -21.87
CA TRP A 48 4.49 1.00 -21.09
C TRP A 48 4.45 0.18 -19.82
N VAL A 49 4.18 0.85 -18.70
CA VAL A 49 4.01 0.20 -17.39
C VAL A 49 2.71 0.68 -16.77
N GLU A 50 1.87 -0.27 -16.40
CA GLU A 50 0.54 0.00 -15.83
C GLU A 50 0.28 -0.87 -14.60
N HIS A 51 -0.54 -0.35 -13.69
CA HIS A 51 -1.14 -1.10 -12.59
C HIS A 51 -2.66 -1.11 -12.71
N ASP A 52 -3.25 -2.23 -12.29
CA ASP A 52 -4.68 -2.29 -12.06
C ASP A 52 -4.98 -1.75 -10.65
N LEU A 53 -5.95 -0.84 -10.55
CA LEU A 53 -6.29 -0.22 -9.26
C LEU A 53 -7.00 -1.20 -8.33
N ASP A 54 -7.71 -2.19 -8.87
CA ASP A 54 -8.31 -3.26 -8.08
C ASP A 54 -7.22 -4.19 -7.51
N ASP A 55 -6.16 -4.50 -8.27
CA ASP A 55 -5.02 -5.27 -7.77
C ASP A 55 -4.30 -4.53 -6.62
N ILE A 56 -4.13 -3.21 -6.73
CA ILE A 56 -3.57 -2.37 -5.66
C ILE A 56 -4.45 -2.43 -4.41
N TRP A 57 -5.75 -2.26 -4.57
CA TRP A 57 -6.71 -2.29 -3.48
C TRP A 57 -6.74 -3.65 -2.78
N ASP A 58 -6.84 -4.72 -3.57
CA ASP A 58 -6.86 -6.09 -3.06
C ASP A 58 -5.58 -6.45 -2.32
N SER A 59 -4.41 -6.10 -2.85
CA SER A 59 -3.13 -6.36 -2.18
C SER A 59 -3.04 -5.60 -0.85
N THR A 60 -3.54 -4.36 -0.83
CA THR A 60 -3.56 -3.52 0.37
C THR A 60 -4.43 -4.15 1.45
N LEU A 61 -5.68 -4.51 1.12
CA LEU A 61 -6.57 -5.16 2.08
C LEU A 61 -6.03 -6.51 2.58
N LYS A 62 -5.46 -7.31 1.68
CA LYS A 62 -4.88 -8.61 2.04
C LYS A 62 -3.66 -8.45 2.93
N ALA A 63 -2.78 -7.48 2.66
CA ALA A 63 -1.61 -7.19 3.49
C ALA A 63 -2.01 -6.76 4.90
N ILE A 64 -3.00 -5.88 5.02
CA ILE A 64 -3.55 -5.42 6.31
C ILE A 64 -4.11 -6.61 7.11
N ARG A 65 -4.99 -7.40 6.49
CA ARG A 65 -5.64 -8.54 7.15
C ARG A 65 -4.60 -9.54 7.64
N LYS A 66 -3.65 -9.90 6.79
CA LYS A 66 -2.60 -10.85 7.11
C LYS A 66 -1.68 -10.34 8.23
N SER A 67 -1.30 -9.05 8.21
CA SER A 67 -0.51 -8.45 9.28
C SER A 67 -1.26 -8.46 10.63
N ILE A 68 -2.56 -8.20 10.64
CA ILE A 68 -3.41 -8.28 11.85
C ILE A 68 -3.52 -9.74 12.34
N GLU A 69 -3.70 -10.69 11.43
CA GLU A 69 -3.75 -12.12 11.77
C GLU A 69 -2.43 -12.58 12.39
N GLU A 70 -1.30 -12.26 11.77
CA GLU A 70 0.03 -12.59 12.30
C GLU A 70 0.26 -11.97 13.68
N ALA A 71 -0.08 -10.68 13.86
CA ALA A 71 0.03 -10.02 15.17
C ALA A 71 -0.82 -10.72 16.25
N THR A 72 -2.00 -11.22 15.88
CA THR A 72 -2.90 -11.96 16.78
C THR A 72 -2.30 -13.33 17.16
N HIS A 73 -1.72 -14.04 16.19
CA HIS A 73 -1.13 -15.36 16.41
C HIS A 73 0.17 -15.34 17.21
N LEU A 74 0.97 -14.28 17.09
CA LEU A 74 2.22 -14.12 17.86
C LEU A 74 1.99 -13.96 19.37
N GLY A 75 0.74 -13.87 19.82
CA GLY A 75 0.30 -14.11 21.19
C GLY A 75 0.82 -13.13 22.25
N GLN A 76 1.37 -11.98 21.84
CA GLN A 76 1.92 -10.98 22.75
C GLN A 76 0.86 -10.00 23.32
N GLY A 77 -0.40 -10.42 23.39
CA GLY A 77 -1.49 -9.57 23.90
C GLY A 77 -1.96 -8.49 22.91
N PHE A 78 -1.65 -8.63 21.62
CA PHE A 78 -2.14 -7.73 20.58
C PHE A 78 -3.68 -7.73 20.52
N GLN A 79 -4.26 -6.55 20.47
CA GLN A 79 -5.70 -6.34 20.31
C GLN A 79 -5.96 -5.31 19.20
N LYS A 80 -6.65 -5.72 18.13
CA LYS A 80 -6.93 -4.85 16.98
C LYS A 80 -7.67 -3.55 17.33
N ASN A 81 -8.50 -3.57 18.39
CA ASN A 81 -9.22 -2.39 18.89
C ASN A 81 -8.30 -1.39 19.64
N LYS A 82 -7.03 -1.73 19.80
CA LYS A 82 -5.99 -0.85 20.35
C LYS A 82 -5.12 -0.21 19.27
N ILE A 83 -5.46 -0.40 17.99
CA ILE A 83 -4.87 0.39 16.89
C ILE A 83 -5.45 1.80 16.99
N ILE A 84 -4.59 2.76 17.32
CA ILE A 84 -4.97 4.16 17.58
C ILE A 84 -4.80 5.07 16.36
N ALA A 85 -4.01 4.64 15.38
CA ALA A 85 -3.76 5.42 14.17
C ALA A 85 -3.38 4.51 12.98
N ILE A 86 -3.58 5.06 11.78
CA ILE A 86 -3.12 4.47 10.52
C ILE A 86 -2.23 5.49 9.83
N GLY A 87 -1.00 5.09 9.48
CA GLY A 87 -0.10 5.84 8.63
C GLY A 87 -0.06 5.23 7.23
N ILE A 88 -0.12 6.05 6.19
CA ILE A 88 -0.10 5.58 4.80
C ILE A 88 0.96 6.34 4.02
N THR A 89 1.81 5.60 3.31
CA THR A 89 2.64 6.11 2.23
C THR A 89 2.33 5.35 0.95
N ASN A 90 2.64 5.94 -0.20
CA ASN A 90 2.31 5.35 -1.50
C ASN A 90 3.37 5.65 -2.54
N GLN A 91 3.36 4.88 -3.64
CA GLN A 91 4.18 5.17 -4.81
C GLN A 91 3.84 6.56 -5.37
N ARG A 92 4.88 7.37 -5.60
CA ARG A 92 4.73 8.72 -6.12
C ARG A 92 4.60 8.73 -7.64
N GLU A 93 4.03 9.80 -8.21
CA GLU A 93 4.02 10.10 -9.65
C GLU A 93 3.29 9.07 -10.51
N THR A 94 2.54 8.14 -9.92
CA THR A 94 1.66 7.22 -10.63
C THR A 94 0.32 7.90 -10.85
N LEU A 95 -0.09 8.01 -12.11
CA LEU A 95 -1.33 8.70 -12.51
C LEU A 95 -2.52 7.76 -12.47
N CYS A 96 -3.54 8.13 -11.69
CA CYS A 96 -4.81 7.41 -11.60
C CYS A 96 -5.96 8.34 -12.02
N VAL A 97 -6.88 7.83 -12.82
CA VAL A 97 -8.07 8.59 -13.29
C VAL A 97 -9.33 7.85 -12.90
N PHE A 98 -10.23 8.56 -12.21
CA PHE A 98 -11.51 8.03 -11.72
C PHE A 98 -12.69 8.83 -12.23
N ASP A 99 -13.81 8.16 -12.44
CA ASP A 99 -15.10 8.84 -12.56
C ASP A 99 -15.49 9.45 -11.20
N ARG A 100 -15.80 10.73 -11.20
CA ARG A 100 -16.04 11.48 -9.95
C ARG A 100 -17.29 10.99 -9.21
N LYS A 101 -18.31 10.55 -9.92
CA LYS A 101 -19.60 10.13 -9.34
C LYS A 101 -19.55 8.68 -8.87
N SER A 102 -19.19 7.77 -9.77
CA SER A 102 -19.17 6.34 -9.49
C SER A 102 -17.93 5.86 -8.69
N LYS A 103 -16.87 6.70 -8.63
CA LYS A 103 -15.57 6.37 -8.04
C LYS A 103 -14.86 5.19 -8.72
N LYS A 104 -15.32 4.79 -9.90
CA LYS A 104 -14.70 3.71 -10.67
C LYS A 104 -13.50 4.22 -11.45
N PRO A 105 -12.42 3.41 -11.55
CA PRO A 105 -11.30 3.70 -12.43
C PRO A 105 -11.77 3.81 -13.88
N LEU A 106 -11.29 4.81 -14.61
CA LEU A 106 -11.55 4.98 -16.04
C LEU A 106 -10.50 4.26 -16.91
N SER A 107 -9.35 3.96 -16.32
CA SER A 107 -8.26 3.22 -16.96
C SER A 107 -7.37 2.59 -15.89
N LYS A 108 -6.43 1.73 -16.33
CA LYS A 108 -5.32 1.33 -15.47
C LYS A 108 -4.46 2.54 -15.11
N ALA A 109 -3.84 2.50 -13.95
CA ALA A 109 -2.90 3.53 -13.51
C ALA A 109 -1.65 3.53 -14.40
N ILE A 110 -1.22 4.71 -14.82
CA ILE A 110 0.05 4.89 -15.54
C ILE A 110 1.15 5.03 -14.49
N VAL A 111 2.02 4.02 -14.42
CA VAL A 111 3.09 3.96 -13.42
C VAL A 111 4.19 4.96 -13.75
N TRP A 112 4.82 5.53 -12.74
CA TRP A 112 5.90 6.51 -12.89
C TRP A 112 7.07 6.04 -13.79
N GLN A 113 7.28 4.73 -13.90
CA GLN A 113 8.30 4.12 -14.77
C GLN A 113 7.91 4.10 -16.26
N CYS A 114 6.66 4.41 -16.58
CA CYS A 114 6.14 4.36 -17.96
C CYS A 114 6.75 5.46 -18.82
N LYS A 115 7.27 5.09 -19.98
CA LYS A 115 7.94 6.01 -20.91
C LYS A 115 7.06 6.45 -22.09
N ARG A 116 5.74 6.21 -22.05
CA ARG A 116 4.82 6.54 -23.15
C ARG A 116 4.79 8.01 -23.55
N SER A 117 5.15 8.92 -22.65
CA SER A 117 5.23 10.36 -22.89
C SER A 117 6.60 10.86 -23.39
N GLN A 118 7.59 9.97 -23.49
CA GLN A 118 8.98 10.37 -23.77
C GLN A 118 9.14 11.14 -25.10
N SER A 119 8.40 10.74 -26.15
CA SER A 119 8.41 11.45 -27.42
C SER A 119 7.86 12.87 -27.32
N ILE A 120 6.80 13.05 -26.53
CA ILE A 120 6.21 14.37 -26.28
C ILE A 120 7.19 15.23 -25.48
N CYS A 121 7.80 14.68 -24.43
CA CYS A 121 8.79 15.42 -23.63
C CYS A 121 10.01 15.86 -24.44
N LYS A 122 10.42 15.08 -25.45
CA LYS A 122 11.55 15.45 -26.35
C LYS A 122 11.20 16.53 -27.36
N SER A 123 9.91 16.78 -27.59
CA SER A 123 9.43 17.80 -28.55
C SER A 123 9.13 19.15 -27.89
N LEU A 124 9.19 19.23 -26.57
CA LEU A 124 9.07 20.44 -25.76
C LEU A 124 10.41 21.12 -25.52
#